data_cf35f89c3bed69802eae026f5f42c777
#
_entry.id   cf35f89c3bed69802eae026f5f42c777
#
_cell.length_a   1.000
_cell.length_b   1.000
_cell.length_c   1.000
_cell.angle_alpha   90.00
_cell.angle_beta   90.00
_cell.angle_gamma   90.00
#
_symmetry.space_group_name_H-M   'P 1'
#
loop_
_entity.id
_entity.type
_entity.pdbx_description
1 polymer ?
#
loop_
_entity_poly.entity_id
_entity_poly.type
_entity_poly.pdbx_seq_one_letter_code
_entity_poly.pdbx_strand_id
1 'polypeptide(L)'
;MVIFGTIFIVIIGIFVGLLIAHDIAENRRLDATSVTLKDTDYLTVPFGTKVKVSDFLEHLNGSMVNDFDIDTETLGPQEITFEYINIKNRRRKNTFNITVADVTPPRIYGQSNYIVACGYEGDLTALMLSGDDLDDHPIREIIGEYNLDKIGNYPLEYRITDASGNSTSHFFTLSVVEPSPDSGASTPPSSTTGTPVAKIIQQHKTKDTKIGIDVSSWQGDIDWNAVKNNGVEFALIRVGYGYEDQCFLDQKFQANIAGAIAAGLPVGVYFYSYAASTDEARNQATWVHEQIQDYPVELGVVFDWEDWSDFNQYGISFRTLNQIAQAFLDTTANNGHKATLYGSKYYLERFWQPTAPVWLAQYYDTATYIGEYWLWQLTDSGKVDGISGNVDVDIMYLNSAMLQ
;
A
#
# COMPACT_ATOMS: atom_id res chain seq x y z
N MET A 1 45.29 30.23 71.33
CA MET A 1 44.31 29.15 70.96
C MET A 1 43.41 29.48 69.79
N VAL A 2 43.07 30.75 69.53
CA VAL A 2 42.18 31.16 68.44
C VAL A 2 42.83 31.03 67.04
N ILE A 3 44.10 31.30 66.84
CA ILE A 3 44.81 31.26 65.56
C ILE A 3 44.98 29.80 65.03
N PHE A 4 45.20 28.81 65.88
CA PHE A 4 45.27 27.41 65.43
C PHE A 4 43.93 26.84 64.96
N GLY A 5 42.82 27.27 65.54
CA GLY A 5 41.50 26.86 65.15
C GLY A 5 41.09 27.40 63.74
N THR A 6 41.45 28.63 63.41
CA THR A 6 41.16 29.27 62.15
C THR A 6 41.95 28.65 60.97
N ILE A 7 43.23 28.34 61.20
CA ILE A 7 44.09 27.66 60.21
C ILE A 7 43.59 26.24 59.95
N PHE A 8 43.12 25.51 60.97
CA PHE A 8 42.60 24.17 60.83
C PHE A 8 41.26 24.15 60.00
N ILE A 9 40.40 25.13 60.27
CA ILE A 9 39.13 25.26 59.49
C ILE A 9 39.40 25.62 58.00
N VAL A 10 40.41 26.48 57.71
CA VAL A 10 40.81 26.82 56.36
C VAL A 10 41.36 25.62 55.58
N ILE A 11 42.24 24.84 56.27
CA ILE A 11 42.80 23.62 55.66
C ILE A 11 41.73 22.58 55.38
N ILE A 12 40.76 22.38 56.25
CA ILE A 12 39.63 21.47 56.05
C ILE A 12 38.78 21.98 54.86
N GLY A 13 38.52 23.29 54.78
CA GLY A 13 37.76 23.89 53.68
C GLY A 13 38.46 23.70 52.32
N ILE A 14 39.77 23.88 52.24
CA ILE A 14 40.58 23.63 51.07
C ILE A 14 40.56 22.14 50.70
N PHE A 15 40.73 21.25 51.65
CA PHE A 15 40.73 19.80 51.43
C PHE A 15 39.37 19.30 50.95
N VAL A 16 38.27 19.78 51.53
CA VAL A 16 36.90 19.48 51.09
C VAL A 16 36.64 20.04 49.69
N GLY A 17 37.13 21.27 49.42
CA GLY A 17 37.05 21.88 48.09
C GLY A 17 37.79 21.08 47.02
N LEU A 18 38.97 20.57 47.30
CA LEU A 18 39.76 19.72 46.40
C LEU A 18 39.08 18.35 46.18
N LEU A 19 38.49 17.75 47.20
CA LEU A 19 37.74 16.50 47.07
C LEU A 19 36.50 16.67 46.19
N ILE A 20 35.77 17.77 46.38
CA ILE A 20 34.61 18.09 45.53
C ILE A 20 35.05 18.36 44.09
N ALA A 21 36.11 19.12 43.86
CA ALA A 21 36.65 19.39 42.54
C ALA A 21 37.11 18.10 41.83
N HIS A 22 37.78 17.21 42.59
CA HIS A 22 38.20 15.90 42.09
C HIS A 22 36.98 15.02 41.71
N ASP A 23 35.96 14.94 42.57
CA ASP A 23 34.74 14.16 42.29
C ASP A 23 34.00 14.71 41.09
N ILE A 24 33.93 16.04 40.92
CA ILE A 24 33.33 16.69 39.72
C ILE A 24 34.14 16.36 38.46
N ALA A 25 35.48 16.45 38.51
CA ALA A 25 36.34 16.16 37.37
C ALA A 25 36.23 14.68 36.95
N GLU A 26 36.26 13.76 37.94
CA GLU A 26 36.10 12.32 37.71
C GLU A 26 34.72 11.98 37.14
N ASN A 27 33.65 12.60 37.67
CA ASN A 27 32.31 12.41 37.13
C ASN A 27 32.19 12.87 35.67
N ARG A 28 32.76 14.05 35.32
CA ARG A 28 32.81 14.52 33.93
C ARG A 28 33.58 13.56 33.03
N ARG A 29 34.71 13.02 33.49
CA ARG A 29 35.50 12.04 32.73
C ARG A 29 34.71 10.75 32.50
N LEU A 30 34.04 10.23 33.52
CA LEU A 30 33.21 9.03 33.43
C LEU A 30 32.00 9.23 32.51
N ASP A 31 31.36 10.38 32.60
CA ASP A 31 30.23 10.70 31.72
C ASP A 31 30.67 10.78 30.25
N ALA A 32 31.85 11.36 29.97
CA ALA A 32 32.43 11.45 28.63
C ALA A 32 32.85 10.08 28.03
N THR A 33 33.12 9.07 28.88
CA THR A 33 33.56 7.73 28.44
C THR A 33 32.49 6.66 28.63
N SER A 34 31.30 7.02 29.10
CA SER A 34 30.25 6.04 29.42
C SER A 34 29.45 5.57 28.20
N VAL A 35 29.44 6.35 27.18
CA VAL A 35 28.65 6.05 25.93
C VAL A 35 29.58 6.24 24.75
N THR A 36 29.70 5.21 23.93
CA THR A 36 30.32 5.28 22.59
C THR A 36 29.28 4.88 21.57
N LEU A 37 29.10 5.72 20.57
CA LEU A 37 28.20 5.44 19.43
C LEU A 37 28.97 4.63 18.39
N LYS A 38 28.24 3.86 17.59
CA LYS A 38 28.73 3.26 16.35
C LYS A 38 29.18 4.35 15.38
N ASP A 39 29.93 3.96 14.35
CA ASP A 39 30.42 4.88 13.32
C ASP A 39 29.28 5.68 12.67
N THR A 40 29.64 6.83 12.10
CA THR A 40 28.70 7.78 11.48
C THR A 40 27.81 7.16 10.39
N ASP A 41 28.31 6.13 9.69
CA ASP A 41 27.53 5.41 8.66
C ASP A 41 26.31 4.68 9.25
N TYR A 42 26.36 4.28 10.51
CA TYR A 42 25.25 3.67 11.22
C TYR A 42 24.22 4.68 11.75
N LEU A 43 24.53 5.97 11.70
CA LEU A 43 23.62 7.04 12.12
C LEU A 43 22.65 7.49 11.01
N THR A 44 22.83 6.98 9.79
CA THR A 44 21.84 7.11 8.71
C THR A 44 20.96 5.86 8.70
N VAL A 45 19.67 6.04 8.94
CA VAL A 45 18.68 4.98 9.09
C VAL A 45 17.74 5.02 7.91
N PRO A 46 17.55 3.91 7.19
CA PRO A 46 16.54 3.86 6.15
C PRO A 46 15.14 4.09 6.73
N PHE A 47 14.32 4.83 6.01
CA PHE A 47 12.92 5.08 6.35
C PHE A 47 12.17 3.77 6.65
N GLY A 48 11.32 3.75 7.67
CA GLY A 48 10.50 2.60 8.07
C GLY A 48 11.26 1.44 8.73
N THR A 49 12.58 1.57 8.95
CA THR A 49 13.38 0.53 9.61
C THR A 49 13.09 0.49 11.10
N LYS A 50 12.79 -0.66 11.65
CA LYS A 50 12.60 -0.83 13.10
C LYS A 50 13.96 -0.86 13.81
N VAL A 51 14.26 0.18 14.58
CA VAL A 51 15.50 0.32 15.36
C VAL A 51 15.21 0.83 16.76
N LYS A 52 16.10 0.47 17.71
CA LYS A 52 16.07 0.94 19.08
C LYS A 52 17.32 1.77 19.41
N VAL A 53 17.29 2.47 20.53
CA VAL A 53 18.44 3.26 21.00
C VAL A 53 19.69 2.39 21.11
N SER A 54 19.57 1.16 21.65
CA SER A 54 20.69 0.24 21.80
C SER A 54 21.39 -0.13 20.49
N ASP A 55 20.68 -0.07 19.36
CA ASP A 55 21.25 -0.42 18.05
C ASP A 55 22.35 0.55 17.60
N PHE A 56 22.36 1.76 18.15
CA PHE A 56 23.34 2.82 17.83
C PHE A 56 24.53 2.86 18.79
N LEU A 57 24.50 2.07 19.86
CA LEU A 57 25.58 2.07 20.85
C LEU A 57 26.61 0.99 20.50
N GLU A 58 27.88 1.40 20.41
CA GLU A 58 29.01 0.48 20.39
C GLU A 58 29.34 0.00 21.81
N HIS A 59 29.29 0.94 22.77
CA HIS A 59 29.58 0.66 24.17
C HIS A 59 28.76 1.54 25.11
N LEU A 60 28.22 0.92 26.16
CA LEU A 60 27.58 1.61 27.29
C LEU A 60 28.22 1.12 28.60
N ASN A 61 28.95 2.00 29.30
CA ASN A 61 29.51 1.72 30.62
C ASN A 61 28.48 2.02 31.70
N GLY A 62 27.57 1.06 31.90
CA GLY A 62 26.43 1.18 32.79
C GLY A 62 25.25 0.35 32.31
N SER A 63 24.04 0.73 32.69
CA SER A 63 22.80 0.10 32.23
C SER A 63 21.81 1.13 31.68
N MET A 64 21.19 0.81 30.58
CA MET A 64 20.14 1.63 30.01
C MET A 64 18.89 1.60 30.90
N VAL A 65 18.26 2.74 31.11
CA VAL A 65 17.01 2.85 31.90
C VAL A 65 15.82 2.39 31.08
N ASN A 66 15.78 2.81 29.81
CA ASN A 66 14.73 2.46 28.86
C ASN A 66 15.30 2.38 27.45
N ASP A 67 15.11 1.24 26.80
CA ASP A 67 15.46 1.01 25.40
C ASP A 67 14.18 1.07 24.55
N PHE A 68 13.96 2.20 23.93
CA PHE A 68 12.73 2.46 23.18
C PHE A 68 12.96 2.42 21.65
N ASP A 69 11.89 2.14 20.93
CA ASP A 69 11.86 2.20 19.47
C ASP A 69 11.95 3.65 19.01
N ILE A 70 12.80 3.90 18.01
CA ILE A 70 12.98 5.23 17.41
C ILE A 70 11.98 5.38 16.26
N ASP A 71 11.35 6.57 16.14
CA ASP A 71 10.51 6.91 15.00
C ASP A 71 11.37 7.04 13.73
N THR A 72 11.16 6.16 12.79
CA THR A 72 11.79 6.16 11.46
C THR A 72 10.78 6.43 10.33
N GLU A 73 9.55 6.77 10.67
CA GLU A 73 8.49 7.13 9.72
C GLU A 73 8.50 8.63 9.36
N THR A 74 9.47 9.38 9.89
CA THR A 74 9.67 10.79 9.61
C THR A 74 11.06 11.01 9.04
N LEU A 75 11.15 11.46 7.78
CA LEU A 75 12.43 11.76 7.11
C LEU A 75 13.16 12.95 7.74
N GLY A 76 14.49 12.90 7.70
CA GLY A 76 15.36 13.98 8.11
C GLY A 76 16.11 13.74 9.42
N PRO A 77 16.81 14.78 9.93
CA PRO A 77 17.60 14.68 11.16
C PRO A 77 16.71 14.63 12.39
N GLN A 78 17.05 13.75 13.32
CA GLN A 78 16.36 13.59 14.59
C GLN A 78 17.38 13.58 15.73
N GLU A 79 17.04 14.27 16.84
CA GLU A 79 17.81 14.25 18.07
C GLU A 79 17.22 13.22 19.04
N ILE A 80 18.00 12.22 19.38
CA ILE A 80 17.60 11.11 20.24
C ILE A 80 18.23 11.28 21.61
N THR A 81 17.41 11.41 22.64
CA THR A 81 17.86 11.49 24.05
C THR A 81 17.41 10.25 24.82
N PHE A 82 18.35 9.58 25.45
CA PHE A 82 18.07 8.42 26.31
C PHE A 82 18.69 8.56 27.70
N GLU A 83 18.20 7.77 28.65
CA GLU A 83 18.67 7.76 30.01
C GLU A 83 19.39 6.43 30.35
N TYR A 84 20.46 6.54 31.13
CA TYR A 84 21.23 5.39 31.62
C TYR A 84 21.69 5.60 33.06
N ILE A 85 22.03 4.50 33.75
CA ILE A 85 22.64 4.50 35.06
C ILE A 85 24.10 4.14 34.85
N ASN A 86 25.01 5.06 35.22
CA ASN A 86 26.45 4.83 35.10
C ASN A 86 26.97 3.89 36.17
N ILE A 87 28.25 3.48 36.09
CA ILE A 87 28.91 2.56 37.06
C ILE A 87 28.92 3.06 38.53
N LYS A 88 28.69 4.35 38.77
CA LYS A 88 28.53 4.93 40.13
C LYS A 88 27.05 4.97 40.56
N ASN A 89 26.16 4.23 39.90
CA ASN A 89 24.74 4.18 40.19
C ASN A 89 24.04 5.56 40.09
N ARG A 90 24.51 6.43 39.20
CA ARG A 90 23.95 7.76 38.97
C ARG A 90 23.20 7.78 37.65
N ARG A 91 21.95 8.30 37.64
CA ARG A 91 21.16 8.50 36.44
C ARG A 91 21.73 9.63 35.60
N ARG A 92 21.88 9.40 34.31
CA ARG A 92 22.46 10.30 33.30
C ARG A 92 21.64 10.29 32.05
N LYS A 93 21.77 11.37 31.27
CA LYS A 93 21.21 11.48 29.91
C LYS A 93 22.36 11.54 28.91
N ASN A 94 22.14 10.97 27.74
CA ASN A 94 22.99 11.15 26.59
C ASN A 94 22.11 11.47 25.40
N THR A 95 22.64 12.25 24.46
CA THR A 95 21.94 12.70 23.24
C THR A 95 22.84 12.47 22.05
N PHE A 96 22.26 11.97 20.96
CA PHE A 96 22.93 11.79 19.69
C PHE A 96 21.93 12.11 18.55
N ASN A 97 22.46 12.35 17.35
CA ASN A 97 21.67 12.62 16.17
C ASN A 97 21.71 11.42 15.22
N ILE A 98 20.56 11.13 14.63
CA ILE A 98 20.43 10.24 13.48
C ILE A 98 19.86 11.01 12.32
N THR A 99 19.95 10.45 11.12
CA THR A 99 19.24 10.94 9.94
C THR A 99 18.40 9.80 9.37
N VAL A 100 17.09 9.95 9.36
CA VAL A 100 16.22 9.03 8.63
C VAL A 100 16.22 9.45 7.17
N ALA A 101 16.65 8.55 6.29
CA ALA A 101 16.81 8.82 4.86
C ALA A 101 15.99 7.84 4.02
N ASP A 102 15.46 8.35 2.93
CA ASP A 102 15.00 7.50 1.85
C ASP A 102 16.22 7.01 1.05
N VAL A 103 16.39 5.71 1.01
CA VAL A 103 17.48 5.02 0.30
C VAL A 103 16.94 4.02 -0.73
N THR A 104 15.62 3.99 -0.94
CA THR A 104 14.95 3.06 -1.83
C THR A 104 14.79 3.70 -3.20
N PRO A 105 15.36 3.13 -4.27
CA PRO A 105 15.17 3.69 -5.61
C PRO A 105 13.73 3.50 -6.10
N PRO A 106 13.21 4.44 -6.91
CA PRO A 106 11.95 4.28 -7.62
C PRO A 106 11.90 3.01 -8.47
N ARG A 107 10.70 2.55 -8.78
CA ARG A 107 10.46 1.32 -9.54
C ARG A 107 9.85 1.62 -10.90
N ILE A 108 10.26 0.85 -11.92
CA ILE A 108 9.75 0.90 -13.30
C ILE A 108 9.22 -0.47 -13.68
N TYR A 109 8.01 -0.51 -14.23
CA TYR A 109 7.35 -1.72 -14.73
C TYR A 109 6.97 -1.49 -16.18
N GLY A 110 7.89 -1.88 -17.06
CA GLY A 110 7.79 -1.64 -18.49
C GLY A 110 8.13 -2.88 -19.32
N GLN A 111 7.77 -2.80 -20.59
CA GLN A 111 8.17 -3.76 -21.61
C GLN A 111 9.45 -3.30 -22.30
N SER A 112 10.14 -4.21 -22.98
CA SER A 112 11.33 -3.88 -23.76
C SER A 112 11.02 -3.21 -25.11
N ASN A 113 9.76 -3.22 -25.55
CA ASN A 113 9.32 -2.64 -26.82
C ASN A 113 7.97 -1.96 -26.68
N TYR A 114 7.86 -0.75 -27.23
CA TYR A 114 6.61 0.01 -27.34
C TYR A 114 6.41 0.43 -28.79
N ILE A 115 5.15 0.47 -29.22
CA ILE A 115 4.76 0.83 -30.57
C ILE A 115 3.83 2.04 -30.50
N VAL A 116 4.15 3.10 -31.22
CA VAL A 116 3.31 4.29 -31.37
C VAL A 116 3.12 4.61 -32.86
N ALA A 117 2.02 5.28 -33.19
CA ALA A 117 1.78 5.75 -34.54
C ALA A 117 2.68 6.96 -34.84
N CYS A 118 3.08 7.12 -36.10
CA CYS A 118 3.73 8.34 -36.58
C CYS A 118 2.83 9.55 -36.31
N GLY A 119 3.40 10.62 -35.72
CA GLY A 119 2.65 11.76 -35.21
C GLY A 119 2.03 11.56 -33.83
N TYR A 120 2.48 10.61 -33.04
CA TYR A 120 2.02 10.41 -31.66
C TYR A 120 2.27 11.66 -30.80
N GLU A 121 1.21 12.19 -30.18
CA GLU A 121 1.25 13.41 -29.35
C GLU A 121 1.21 13.13 -27.83
N GLY A 122 1.11 11.84 -27.43
CA GLY A 122 1.06 11.46 -26.03
C GLY A 122 2.41 11.54 -25.32
N ASP A 123 2.36 11.57 -24.01
CA ASP A 123 3.57 11.57 -23.18
C ASP A 123 4.21 10.16 -23.16
N LEU A 124 5.45 10.05 -23.62
CA LEU A 124 6.19 8.79 -23.59
C LEU A 124 6.49 8.31 -22.16
N THR A 125 6.51 9.20 -21.19
CA THR A 125 6.71 8.81 -19.79
C THR A 125 5.48 8.08 -19.19
N ALA A 126 4.32 8.21 -19.82
CA ALA A 126 3.11 7.48 -19.44
C ALA A 126 3.04 6.05 -19.98
N LEU A 127 3.95 5.65 -20.88
CA LEU A 127 3.94 4.29 -21.47
C LEU A 127 4.26 3.17 -20.46
N MET A 128 4.87 3.51 -19.32
CA MET A 128 5.30 2.54 -18.32
C MET A 128 4.77 2.93 -16.94
N LEU A 129 4.21 1.98 -16.23
CA LEU A 129 3.93 2.17 -14.81
C LEU A 129 5.25 2.38 -14.07
N SER A 130 5.37 3.52 -13.39
CA SER A 130 6.54 3.85 -12.59
C SER A 130 6.15 4.69 -11.38
N GLY A 131 6.88 4.58 -10.30
CA GLY A 131 6.63 5.35 -9.10
C GLY A 131 7.66 5.06 -8.03
N ASP A 132 7.56 5.80 -6.96
CA ASP A 132 8.39 5.67 -5.78
C ASP A 132 7.54 5.24 -4.58
N ASP A 133 8.19 4.72 -3.53
CA ASP A 133 7.48 4.32 -2.33
C ASP A 133 7.20 5.50 -1.38
N LEU A 134 7.92 6.62 -1.50
CA LEU A 134 7.76 7.80 -0.64
C LEU A 134 7.52 9.11 -1.40
N ASP A 135 8.16 9.28 -2.57
CA ASP A 135 8.03 10.50 -3.37
C ASP A 135 6.79 10.45 -4.26
N ASP A 136 5.85 11.36 -4.03
CA ASP A 136 4.62 11.48 -4.82
C ASP A 136 4.88 12.01 -6.23
N HIS A 137 6.00 12.74 -6.44
CA HIS A 137 6.31 13.44 -7.69
C HIS A 137 7.73 13.15 -8.22
N PRO A 138 8.15 11.88 -8.37
CA PRO A 138 9.47 11.58 -8.88
C PRO A 138 9.64 12.08 -10.32
N ILE A 139 10.86 12.52 -10.65
CA ILE A 139 11.18 13.05 -11.98
C ILE A 139 11.31 11.89 -12.97
N ARG A 140 10.56 11.96 -14.08
CA ARG A 140 10.56 10.97 -15.16
C ARG A 140 11.16 11.56 -16.42
N GLU A 141 12.09 10.85 -17.06
CA GLU A 141 12.81 11.31 -18.24
C GLU A 141 12.93 10.21 -19.30
N ILE A 142 12.75 10.59 -20.58
CA ILE A 142 13.12 9.76 -21.73
C ILE A 142 14.46 10.28 -22.26
N ILE A 143 15.47 9.41 -22.26
CA ILE A 143 16.83 9.73 -22.65
C ILE A 143 17.17 8.98 -23.94
N GLY A 144 17.68 9.71 -24.93
CA GLY A 144 18.03 9.22 -26.26
C GLY A 144 17.45 10.10 -27.37
N GLU A 145 17.89 9.87 -28.60
CA GLU A 145 17.39 10.60 -29.76
C GLU A 145 16.20 9.84 -30.37
N TYR A 146 15.08 10.52 -30.57
CA TYR A 146 13.90 9.99 -31.23
C TYR A 146 13.18 11.06 -32.06
N ASN A 147 12.37 10.60 -33.01
CA ASN A 147 11.52 11.48 -33.80
C ASN A 147 10.17 10.78 -34.03
N LEU A 148 9.11 11.33 -33.41
CA LEU A 148 7.77 10.77 -33.48
C LEU A 148 7.08 10.97 -34.86
N ASP A 149 7.59 11.90 -35.69
CA ASP A 149 7.11 12.13 -37.05
C ASP A 149 7.85 11.28 -38.10
N LYS A 150 8.73 10.38 -37.67
CA LYS A 150 9.51 9.56 -38.59
C LYS A 150 9.43 8.08 -38.17
N ILE A 151 8.98 7.26 -39.11
CA ILE A 151 8.98 5.81 -38.94
C ILE A 151 10.38 5.30 -38.67
N GLY A 152 10.52 4.46 -37.62
CA GLY A 152 11.81 3.91 -37.22
C GLY A 152 11.77 3.26 -35.84
N ASN A 153 12.90 2.66 -35.48
CA ASN A 153 13.12 2.10 -34.16
C ASN A 153 14.15 2.93 -33.41
N TYR A 154 13.79 3.40 -32.23
CA TYR A 154 14.58 4.29 -31.40
C TYR A 154 14.92 3.59 -30.08
N PRO A 155 16.19 3.22 -29.84
CA PRO A 155 16.63 2.70 -28.56
C PRO A 155 16.69 3.86 -27.55
N LEU A 156 15.94 3.74 -26.46
CA LEU A 156 15.76 4.79 -25.47
C LEU A 156 15.99 4.24 -24.05
N GLU A 157 16.28 5.15 -23.13
CA GLU A 157 16.30 4.91 -21.70
C GLU A 157 15.15 5.69 -21.06
N TYR A 158 14.35 4.99 -20.27
CA TYR A 158 13.43 5.60 -19.32
C TYR A 158 14.12 5.69 -17.98
N ARG A 159 14.25 6.88 -17.40
CA ARG A 159 14.80 7.09 -16.07
C ARG A 159 13.79 7.74 -15.15
N ILE A 160 13.74 7.25 -13.90
CA ILE A 160 12.96 7.87 -12.83
C ILE A 160 13.89 8.16 -11.65
N THR A 161 13.76 9.35 -11.04
CA THR A 161 14.59 9.81 -9.93
C THR A 161 13.69 10.42 -8.87
N ASP A 162 13.86 9.98 -7.60
CA ASP A 162 13.14 10.54 -6.45
C ASP A 162 13.78 11.84 -5.93
N ALA A 163 13.12 12.48 -4.96
CA ALA A 163 13.60 13.71 -4.32
C ALA A 163 14.86 13.48 -3.46
N SER A 164 15.16 12.26 -3.08
CA SER A 164 16.37 11.87 -2.32
C SER A 164 17.57 11.64 -3.23
N GLY A 165 17.37 11.60 -4.55
CA GLY A 165 18.39 11.38 -5.58
C GLY A 165 18.61 9.91 -5.92
N ASN A 166 17.82 8.97 -5.39
CA ASN A 166 17.86 7.59 -5.85
C ASN A 166 17.23 7.49 -7.23
N SER A 167 17.76 6.64 -8.11
CA SER A 167 17.25 6.55 -9.48
C SER A 167 17.27 5.13 -10.02
N THR A 168 16.33 4.86 -10.93
CA THR A 168 16.23 3.60 -11.68
C THR A 168 16.10 3.90 -13.16
N SER A 169 16.70 3.04 -13.99
CA SER A 169 16.64 3.13 -15.45
C SER A 169 16.12 1.85 -16.07
N HIS A 170 15.33 1.99 -17.15
CA HIS A 170 14.84 0.91 -17.99
C HIS A 170 15.12 1.20 -19.46
N PHE A 171 15.79 0.26 -20.16
CA PHE A 171 16.10 0.42 -21.58
C PHE A 171 15.03 -0.27 -22.43
N PHE A 172 14.55 0.42 -23.46
CA PHE A 172 13.50 -0.07 -24.33
C PHE A 172 13.70 0.41 -25.78
N THR A 173 12.96 -0.19 -26.70
CA THR A 173 12.88 0.28 -28.09
C THR A 173 11.50 0.89 -28.33
N LEU A 174 11.46 2.14 -28.76
CA LEU A 174 10.26 2.79 -29.27
C LEU A 174 10.20 2.58 -30.79
N SER A 175 9.18 1.88 -31.27
CA SER A 175 8.88 1.66 -32.69
C SER A 175 7.81 2.66 -33.12
N VAL A 176 8.18 3.62 -33.97
CA VAL A 176 7.25 4.52 -34.64
C VAL A 176 6.81 3.87 -35.95
N VAL A 177 5.52 3.64 -36.14
CA VAL A 177 4.95 2.92 -37.30
C VAL A 177 3.92 3.78 -38.04
N GLU A 178 3.58 3.38 -39.28
CA GLU A 178 2.48 4.02 -40.01
C GLU A 178 1.19 3.95 -39.18
N PRO A 179 0.39 5.06 -39.14
CA PRO A 179 -0.93 5.01 -38.52
C PRO A 179 -1.79 3.94 -39.22
N SER A 180 -2.20 2.91 -38.49
CA SER A 180 -3.14 1.93 -39.02
C SER A 180 -4.54 2.51 -39.03
N PRO A 181 -5.28 2.41 -40.15
CA PRO A 181 -6.69 2.85 -40.20
C PRO A 181 -7.61 2.08 -39.21
N ASP A 182 -7.12 0.94 -38.66
CA ASP A 182 -7.85 0.07 -37.72
C ASP A 182 -7.41 0.19 -36.28
N SER A 183 -6.63 1.21 -35.89
CA SER A 183 -6.26 1.42 -34.49
C SER A 183 -7.38 2.03 -33.60
N GLY A 184 -8.63 1.92 -34.04
CA GLY A 184 -9.78 1.93 -33.16
C GLY A 184 -9.69 0.71 -32.25
N ALA A 185 -9.69 0.94 -30.93
CA ALA A 185 -9.58 -0.03 -29.86
C ALA A 185 -10.05 -1.44 -30.29
N SER A 186 -9.11 -2.32 -30.58
CA SER A 186 -9.43 -3.74 -30.65
C SER A 186 -9.73 -4.18 -29.24
N THR A 187 -11.00 -4.12 -28.85
CA THR A 187 -11.49 -5.00 -27.81
C THR A 187 -11.00 -6.41 -28.17
N PRO A 188 -10.25 -7.09 -27.29
CA PRO A 188 -9.94 -8.48 -27.52
C PRO A 188 -11.25 -9.19 -27.85
N PRO A 189 -11.31 -10.09 -28.84
CA PRO A 189 -12.54 -10.79 -29.11
C PRO A 189 -12.98 -11.44 -27.81
N SER A 190 -14.13 -11.00 -27.28
CA SER A 190 -14.79 -11.67 -26.16
C SER A 190 -14.88 -13.12 -26.56
N SER A 191 -14.12 -14.00 -25.90
CA SER A 191 -14.19 -15.42 -26.17
C SER A 191 -15.63 -15.83 -25.91
N THR A 192 -16.35 -16.23 -26.96
CA THR A 192 -17.75 -16.66 -26.86
C THR A 192 -17.91 -17.95 -26.05
N THR A 193 -16.80 -18.52 -25.57
CA THR A 193 -16.72 -19.74 -24.79
C THR A 193 -16.32 -19.45 -23.35
N GLY A 194 -17.25 -18.86 -22.59
CA GLY A 194 -17.06 -18.74 -21.12
C GLY A 194 -17.22 -20.10 -20.42
N THR A 195 -16.68 -20.20 -19.22
CA THR A 195 -16.74 -21.42 -18.40
C THR A 195 -18.11 -21.49 -17.66
N PRO A 196 -18.93 -22.53 -17.86
CA PRO A 196 -20.16 -22.70 -17.09
C PRO A 196 -19.88 -22.77 -15.60
N VAL A 197 -20.67 -22.05 -14.79
CA VAL A 197 -20.52 -22.04 -13.33
C VAL A 197 -20.64 -23.44 -12.74
N ALA A 198 -21.45 -24.33 -13.32
CA ALA A 198 -21.57 -25.72 -12.90
C ALA A 198 -20.23 -26.48 -12.92
N LYS A 199 -19.34 -26.18 -13.89
CA LYS A 199 -17.99 -26.75 -13.94
C LYS A 199 -17.13 -26.19 -12.80
N ILE A 200 -17.21 -24.88 -12.54
CA ILE A 200 -16.49 -24.23 -11.44
C ILE A 200 -16.94 -24.81 -10.09
N ILE A 201 -18.26 -24.97 -9.91
CA ILE A 201 -18.82 -25.62 -8.70
C ILE A 201 -18.25 -27.03 -8.54
N GLN A 202 -18.25 -27.82 -9.61
CA GLN A 202 -17.70 -29.21 -9.55
C GLN A 202 -16.22 -29.24 -9.14
N GLN A 203 -15.43 -28.25 -9.55
CA GLN A 203 -13.99 -28.19 -9.30
C GLN A 203 -13.65 -27.61 -7.91
N HIS A 204 -14.37 -26.59 -7.47
CA HIS A 204 -13.96 -25.75 -6.34
C HIS A 204 -14.90 -25.77 -5.14
N LYS A 205 -16.12 -26.31 -5.28
CA LYS A 205 -17.05 -26.41 -4.16
C LYS A 205 -16.63 -27.50 -3.17
N THR A 206 -16.48 -27.09 -1.92
CA THR A 206 -16.18 -27.97 -0.78
C THR A 206 -17.08 -27.60 0.41
N LYS A 207 -16.92 -28.24 1.54
CA LYS A 207 -17.57 -27.84 2.79
C LYS A 207 -17.08 -26.48 3.32
N ASP A 208 -15.89 -26.05 2.92
CA ASP A 208 -15.19 -24.87 3.41
C ASP A 208 -15.17 -23.73 2.36
N THR A 209 -15.88 -23.89 1.24
CA THR A 209 -15.95 -22.88 0.18
C THR A 209 -17.40 -22.60 -0.23
N LYS A 210 -17.65 -21.36 -0.68
CA LYS A 210 -18.86 -20.96 -1.41
C LYS A 210 -18.48 -20.42 -2.77
N ILE A 211 -19.36 -20.60 -3.75
CA ILE A 211 -19.20 -20.07 -5.10
C ILE A 211 -20.15 -18.89 -5.26
N GLY A 212 -19.62 -17.76 -5.70
CA GLY A 212 -20.35 -16.52 -5.90
C GLY A 212 -20.03 -15.87 -7.25
N ILE A 213 -20.61 -14.72 -7.43
CA ILE A 213 -20.36 -13.86 -8.59
C ILE A 213 -20.20 -12.42 -8.14
N ASP A 214 -19.46 -11.64 -8.90
CA ASP A 214 -19.52 -10.20 -8.78
C ASP A 214 -20.12 -9.57 -10.06
N VAL A 215 -20.90 -8.50 -9.86
CA VAL A 215 -21.71 -7.90 -10.91
C VAL A 215 -21.78 -6.38 -10.78
N SER A 216 -22.02 -5.75 -11.94
CA SER A 216 -22.28 -4.32 -12.06
C SER A 216 -23.37 -4.08 -13.11
N SER A 217 -23.48 -2.84 -13.58
CA SER A 217 -24.33 -2.50 -14.73
C SER A 217 -23.90 -3.21 -16.03
N TRP A 218 -22.67 -3.72 -16.11
CA TRP A 218 -22.17 -4.45 -17.29
C TRP A 218 -22.92 -5.76 -17.56
N GLN A 219 -23.46 -6.43 -16.53
CA GLN A 219 -24.23 -7.67 -16.67
C GLN A 219 -25.69 -7.42 -17.09
N GLY A 220 -26.13 -6.14 -17.14
CA GLY A 220 -27.48 -5.77 -17.56
C GLY A 220 -28.57 -6.20 -16.60
N ASP A 221 -29.68 -6.73 -17.13
CA ASP A 221 -30.77 -7.26 -16.32
C ASP A 221 -30.49 -8.71 -15.92
N ILE A 222 -30.62 -9.02 -14.63
CA ILE A 222 -30.29 -10.32 -14.05
C ILE A 222 -31.54 -11.00 -13.50
N ASP A 223 -31.77 -12.26 -13.89
CA ASP A 223 -32.73 -13.14 -13.21
C ASP A 223 -32.03 -13.82 -12.00
N TRP A 224 -32.16 -13.20 -10.85
CA TRP A 224 -31.54 -13.67 -9.61
C TRP A 224 -32.04 -15.02 -9.13
N ASN A 225 -33.28 -15.41 -9.48
CA ASN A 225 -33.79 -16.75 -9.18
C ASN A 225 -33.08 -17.81 -10.03
N ALA A 226 -32.88 -17.53 -11.32
CA ALA A 226 -32.10 -18.42 -12.18
C ALA A 226 -30.64 -18.51 -11.71
N VAL A 227 -30.00 -17.39 -11.35
CA VAL A 227 -28.65 -17.34 -10.78
C VAL A 227 -28.55 -18.25 -9.53
N LYS A 228 -29.47 -18.09 -8.58
CA LYS A 228 -29.51 -18.93 -7.37
C LYS A 228 -29.70 -20.41 -7.68
N ASN A 229 -30.62 -20.71 -8.59
CA ASN A 229 -30.90 -22.10 -9.00
C ASN A 229 -29.74 -22.74 -9.78
N ASN A 230 -28.87 -21.93 -10.39
CA ASN A 230 -27.66 -22.39 -11.06
C ASN A 230 -26.51 -22.71 -10.08
N GLY A 231 -26.73 -22.51 -8.77
CA GLY A 231 -25.82 -22.92 -7.69
C GLY A 231 -24.91 -21.80 -7.15
N VAL A 232 -25.17 -20.56 -7.52
CA VAL A 232 -24.50 -19.38 -6.91
C VAL A 232 -24.99 -19.22 -5.47
N GLU A 233 -24.06 -18.93 -4.55
CA GLU A 233 -24.32 -18.92 -3.11
C GLU A 233 -24.13 -17.53 -2.46
N PHE A 234 -23.50 -16.57 -3.15
CA PHE A 234 -23.37 -15.18 -2.73
C PHE A 234 -23.15 -14.26 -3.93
N ALA A 235 -23.31 -12.95 -3.71
CA ALA A 235 -23.02 -11.96 -4.74
C ALA A 235 -22.25 -10.76 -4.16
N LEU A 236 -21.30 -10.23 -4.92
CA LEU A 236 -20.69 -8.94 -4.72
C LEU A 236 -21.22 -7.97 -5.77
N ILE A 237 -21.70 -6.80 -5.35
CA ILE A 237 -22.45 -5.90 -6.23
C ILE A 237 -21.79 -4.53 -6.23
N ARG A 238 -21.47 -3.99 -7.42
CA ARG A 238 -20.92 -2.65 -7.51
C ARG A 238 -21.93 -1.61 -7.02
N VAL A 239 -21.58 -0.86 -5.97
CA VAL A 239 -22.39 0.27 -5.51
C VAL A 239 -22.29 1.40 -6.51
N GLY A 240 -21.08 1.69 -6.98
CA GLY A 240 -20.77 2.80 -7.84
C GLY A 240 -19.30 2.98 -8.06
N TYR A 241 -18.94 4.18 -8.48
CA TYR A 241 -17.55 4.58 -8.66
C TYR A 241 -17.35 6.04 -8.25
N GLY A 242 -16.12 6.39 -7.87
CA GLY A 242 -15.77 7.75 -7.44
C GLY A 242 -14.62 8.31 -8.25
N TYR A 243 -14.79 9.52 -8.76
CA TYR A 243 -13.79 10.27 -9.51
C TYR A 243 -13.75 11.70 -8.97
N GLU A 244 -12.58 12.19 -8.59
CA GLU A 244 -12.41 13.45 -7.87
C GLU A 244 -13.33 13.49 -6.63
N ASP A 245 -14.00 14.58 -6.37
CA ASP A 245 -14.94 14.76 -5.24
C ASP A 245 -16.36 14.23 -5.52
N GLN A 246 -16.56 13.46 -6.61
CA GLN A 246 -17.87 12.98 -7.02
C GLN A 246 -17.99 11.47 -6.93
N CYS A 247 -19.15 11.00 -6.46
CA CYS A 247 -19.52 9.60 -6.48
C CYS A 247 -20.74 9.37 -7.36
N PHE A 248 -20.70 8.31 -8.14
CA PHE A 248 -21.75 7.97 -9.09
C PHE A 248 -22.29 6.58 -8.75
N LEU A 249 -23.61 6.49 -8.58
CA LEU A 249 -24.28 5.22 -8.34
C LEU A 249 -24.23 4.35 -9.61
N ASP A 250 -23.94 3.06 -9.46
CA ASP A 250 -24.08 2.11 -10.57
C ASP A 250 -25.55 2.01 -10.99
N GLN A 251 -25.80 2.09 -12.30
CA GLN A 251 -27.15 2.16 -12.85
C GLN A 251 -28.03 0.94 -12.51
N LYS A 252 -27.41 -0.21 -12.18
CA LYS A 252 -28.10 -1.44 -11.82
C LYS A 252 -28.00 -1.77 -10.33
N PHE A 253 -27.31 -0.95 -9.54
CA PHE A 253 -27.09 -1.24 -8.12
C PHE A 253 -28.36 -1.59 -7.37
N GLN A 254 -29.37 -0.71 -7.42
CA GLN A 254 -30.63 -0.93 -6.66
C GLN A 254 -31.37 -2.18 -7.12
N ALA A 255 -31.39 -2.44 -8.43
CA ALA A 255 -32.03 -3.64 -8.99
C ALA A 255 -31.28 -4.91 -8.59
N ASN A 256 -29.94 -4.88 -8.66
CA ASN A 256 -29.09 -6.02 -8.35
C ASN A 256 -29.14 -6.37 -6.87
N ILE A 257 -28.97 -5.39 -5.97
CA ILE A 257 -28.96 -5.66 -4.52
C ILE A 257 -30.32 -6.16 -4.04
N ALA A 258 -31.42 -5.53 -4.47
CA ALA A 258 -32.76 -5.96 -4.12
C ALA A 258 -33.08 -7.35 -4.68
N GLY A 259 -32.70 -7.64 -5.93
CA GLY A 259 -32.91 -8.94 -6.57
C GLY A 259 -32.12 -10.07 -5.91
N ALA A 260 -30.84 -9.86 -5.61
CA ALA A 260 -30.00 -10.83 -4.93
C ALA A 260 -30.51 -11.17 -3.53
N ILE A 261 -30.88 -10.15 -2.73
CA ILE A 261 -31.49 -10.33 -1.42
C ILE A 261 -32.82 -11.07 -1.51
N ALA A 262 -33.69 -10.71 -2.45
CA ALA A 262 -34.98 -11.39 -2.63
C ALA A 262 -34.82 -12.85 -3.04
N ALA A 263 -33.77 -13.20 -3.78
CA ALA A 263 -33.40 -14.58 -4.10
C ALA A 263 -32.77 -15.33 -2.92
N GLY A 264 -32.51 -14.66 -1.80
CA GLY A 264 -31.90 -15.25 -0.59
C GLY A 264 -30.38 -15.48 -0.74
N LEU A 265 -29.70 -14.63 -1.48
CA LEU A 265 -28.24 -14.61 -1.57
C LEU A 265 -27.67 -13.64 -0.51
N PRO A 266 -26.69 -14.04 0.32
CA PRO A 266 -25.86 -13.09 1.05
C PRO A 266 -25.16 -12.16 0.08
N VAL A 267 -25.12 -10.86 0.43
CA VAL A 267 -24.53 -9.83 -0.46
C VAL A 267 -23.38 -9.11 0.22
N GLY A 268 -22.38 -8.75 -0.57
CA GLY A 268 -21.39 -7.73 -0.30
C GLY A 268 -21.43 -6.68 -1.40
N VAL A 269 -20.72 -5.59 -1.20
CA VAL A 269 -20.66 -4.54 -2.20
C VAL A 269 -19.22 -4.12 -2.47
N TYR A 270 -18.93 -3.62 -3.68
CA TYR A 270 -17.64 -3.03 -4.01
C TYR A 270 -17.80 -1.64 -4.63
N PHE A 271 -16.81 -0.82 -4.41
CA PHE A 271 -16.76 0.54 -4.91
C PHE A 271 -15.49 0.74 -5.74
N TYR A 272 -15.69 1.07 -7.04
CA TYR A 272 -14.59 1.33 -7.95
C TYR A 272 -14.06 2.75 -7.74
N SER A 273 -12.88 2.85 -7.13
CA SER A 273 -12.31 4.11 -6.68
C SER A 273 -11.25 4.64 -7.64
N TYR A 274 -11.30 5.95 -7.89
CA TYR A 274 -10.23 6.72 -8.53
C TYR A 274 -9.62 7.72 -7.53
N ALA A 275 -9.72 7.47 -6.22
CA ALA A 275 -9.22 8.40 -5.22
C ALA A 275 -7.72 8.64 -5.35
N ALA A 276 -7.34 9.91 -5.34
CA ALA A 276 -5.98 10.42 -5.35
C ALA A 276 -5.54 10.98 -3.98
N SER A 277 -6.44 11.00 -3.00
CA SER A 277 -6.16 11.46 -1.64
C SER A 277 -6.93 10.65 -0.58
N THR A 278 -6.43 10.70 0.66
CA THR A 278 -7.09 10.06 1.80
C THR A 278 -8.45 10.69 2.11
N ASP A 279 -8.62 11.99 1.82
CA ASP A 279 -9.88 12.67 2.06
C ASP A 279 -10.94 12.26 1.04
N GLU A 280 -10.58 12.14 -0.24
CA GLU A 280 -11.47 11.55 -1.26
C GLU A 280 -11.90 10.13 -0.88
N ALA A 281 -10.95 9.28 -0.45
CA ALA A 281 -11.23 7.92 -0.02
C ALA A 281 -12.21 7.85 1.16
N ARG A 282 -12.06 8.74 2.16
CA ARG A 282 -13.00 8.86 3.30
C ARG A 282 -14.39 9.29 2.84
N ASN A 283 -14.45 10.28 1.95
CA ASN A 283 -15.72 10.77 1.40
C ASN A 283 -16.42 9.67 0.60
N GLN A 284 -15.69 8.93 -0.22
CA GLN A 284 -16.21 7.78 -0.98
C GLN A 284 -16.75 6.68 -0.06
N ALA A 285 -16.02 6.30 1.00
CA ALA A 285 -16.46 5.30 1.96
C ALA A 285 -17.73 5.74 2.72
N THR A 286 -17.81 7.02 3.07
CA THR A 286 -18.99 7.61 3.71
C THR A 286 -20.18 7.58 2.76
N TRP A 287 -19.99 7.97 1.52
CA TRP A 287 -21.03 7.91 0.50
C TRP A 287 -21.52 6.48 0.26
N VAL A 288 -20.62 5.48 0.21
CA VAL A 288 -20.99 4.07 0.11
C VAL A 288 -21.87 3.66 1.28
N HIS A 289 -21.50 4.01 2.52
CA HIS A 289 -22.32 3.73 3.70
C HIS A 289 -23.75 4.29 3.56
N GLU A 290 -23.90 5.53 3.10
CA GLU A 290 -25.21 6.15 2.87
C GLU A 290 -26.07 5.40 1.84
N GLN A 291 -25.44 4.80 0.81
CA GLN A 291 -26.16 4.03 -0.20
C GLN A 291 -26.64 2.66 0.29
N ILE A 292 -25.93 2.07 1.26
CA ILE A 292 -26.16 0.66 1.66
C ILE A 292 -26.79 0.50 3.04
N GLN A 293 -26.96 1.57 3.82
CA GLN A 293 -27.43 1.50 5.22
C GLN A 293 -28.77 0.78 5.41
N ASP A 294 -29.64 0.77 4.39
CA ASP A 294 -30.96 0.15 4.43
C ASP A 294 -30.96 -1.31 3.93
N TYR A 295 -29.79 -1.85 3.56
CA TYR A 295 -29.65 -3.22 3.04
C TYR A 295 -28.84 -4.11 3.99
N PRO A 296 -29.16 -5.41 4.10
CA PRO A 296 -28.37 -6.36 4.86
C PRO A 296 -27.10 -6.76 4.10
N VAL A 297 -26.06 -5.92 4.15
CA VAL A 297 -24.77 -6.17 3.49
C VAL A 297 -23.90 -7.05 4.41
N GLU A 298 -24.05 -8.38 4.32
CA GLU A 298 -23.44 -9.34 5.23
C GLU A 298 -21.94 -9.56 4.97
N LEU A 299 -21.52 -9.42 3.71
CA LEU A 299 -20.15 -9.70 3.27
C LEU A 299 -19.25 -8.45 3.30
N GLY A 300 -19.83 -7.30 3.64
CA GLY A 300 -19.08 -6.04 3.81
C GLY A 300 -18.88 -5.25 2.53
N VAL A 301 -17.94 -4.32 2.59
CA VAL A 301 -17.63 -3.34 1.55
C VAL A 301 -16.19 -3.54 1.08
N VAL A 302 -15.99 -3.54 -0.23
CA VAL A 302 -14.68 -3.73 -0.86
C VAL A 302 -14.21 -2.41 -1.47
N PHE A 303 -12.96 -2.05 -1.18
CA PHE A 303 -12.22 -1.01 -1.88
C PHE A 303 -11.56 -1.60 -3.11
N ASP A 304 -11.89 -1.07 -4.28
CA ASP A 304 -11.42 -1.51 -5.59
C ASP A 304 -10.79 -0.32 -6.32
N TRP A 305 -9.46 -0.32 -6.43
CA TRP A 305 -8.69 0.70 -7.13
C TRP A 305 -7.77 0.04 -8.16
N GLU A 306 -8.03 0.30 -9.45
CA GLU A 306 -7.38 -0.44 -10.54
C GLU A 306 -6.81 0.44 -11.66
N ASP A 307 -6.75 1.76 -11.48
CA ASP A 307 -6.31 2.68 -12.55
C ASP A 307 -4.78 2.73 -12.72
N TRP A 308 -4.18 1.53 -12.81
CA TRP A 308 -2.73 1.36 -12.90
C TRP A 308 -2.12 1.89 -14.18
N SER A 309 -2.89 1.96 -15.28
CA SER A 309 -2.45 2.53 -16.55
C SER A 309 -2.17 4.02 -16.45
N ASP A 310 -2.93 4.72 -15.62
CA ASP A 310 -2.83 6.15 -15.41
C ASP A 310 -2.16 6.53 -14.08
N PHE A 311 -1.61 5.55 -13.33
CA PHE A 311 -0.98 5.76 -12.02
C PHE A 311 0.02 6.92 -12.01
N ASN A 312 0.85 7.06 -13.07
CA ASN A 312 1.84 8.12 -13.17
C ASN A 312 1.23 9.53 -13.15
N GLN A 313 -0.05 9.67 -13.51
CA GLN A 313 -0.76 10.95 -13.61
C GLN A 313 -1.39 11.36 -12.27
N TYR A 314 -1.54 10.44 -11.32
CA TYR A 314 -2.13 10.72 -10.01
C TYR A 314 -1.23 11.59 -9.13
N GLY A 315 0.08 11.61 -9.35
CA GLY A 315 1.02 12.34 -8.51
C GLY A 315 1.01 11.84 -7.07
N ILE A 316 1.03 10.53 -6.90
CA ILE A 316 1.06 9.83 -5.62
C ILE A 316 2.16 8.76 -5.63
N SER A 317 2.74 8.51 -4.46
CA SER A 317 3.64 7.38 -4.21
C SER A 317 2.86 6.07 -3.95
N PHE A 318 3.56 4.94 -3.97
CA PHE A 318 2.94 3.69 -3.56
C PHE A 318 2.53 3.69 -2.08
N ARG A 319 3.23 4.43 -1.23
CA ARG A 319 2.83 4.65 0.17
C ARG A 319 1.54 5.46 0.25
N THR A 320 1.44 6.57 -0.47
CA THR A 320 0.24 7.41 -0.52
C THR A 320 -0.95 6.60 -1.01
N LEU A 321 -0.80 5.77 -2.05
CA LEU A 321 -1.86 4.87 -2.51
C LEU A 321 -2.33 3.90 -1.39
N ASN A 322 -1.40 3.31 -0.63
CA ASN A 322 -1.75 2.45 0.50
C ASN A 322 -2.45 3.22 1.63
N GLN A 323 -2.09 4.48 1.88
CA GLN A 323 -2.77 5.36 2.84
C GLN A 323 -4.20 5.71 2.38
N ILE A 324 -4.39 5.91 1.08
CA ILE A 324 -5.72 6.11 0.46
C ILE A 324 -6.60 4.89 0.70
N ALA A 325 -6.10 3.69 0.39
CA ALA A 325 -6.82 2.45 0.65
C ALA A 325 -7.14 2.30 2.15
N GLN A 326 -6.17 2.52 3.03
CA GLN A 326 -6.37 2.45 4.47
C GLN A 326 -7.45 3.42 4.96
N ALA A 327 -7.47 4.65 4.44
CA ALA A 327 -8.46 5.66 4.81
C ALA A 327 -9.89 5.22 4.43
N PHE A 328 -10.09 4.58 3.26
CA PHE A 328 -11.37 4.00 2.87
C PHE A 328 -11.76 2.84 3.80
N LEU A 329 -10.83 1.91 4.04
CA LEU A 329 -11.07 0.71 4.84
C LEU A 329 -11.39 1.07 6.30
N ASP A 330 -10.66 2.00 6.90
CA ASP A 330 -10.90 2.48 8.27
C ASP A 330 -12.26 3.18 8.39
N THR A 331 -12.61 4.02 7.42
CA THR A 331 -13.90 4.72 7.39
C THR A 331 -15.06 3.71 7.24
N THR A 332 -14.89 2.71 6.39
CA THR A 332 -15.83 1.60 6.22
C THR A 332 -16.03 0.82 7.53
N ALA A 333 -14.93 0.49 8.21
CA ALA A 333 -14.99 -0.21 9.51
C ALA A 333 -15.63 0.63 10.60
N ASN A 334 -15.33 1.94 10.66
CA ASN A 334 -15.94 2.88 11.61
C ASN A 334 -17.45 3.05 11.39
N ASN A 335 -17.93 2.86 10.15
CA ASN A 335 -19.35 2.82 9.81
C ASN A 335 -20.03 1.46 10.11
N GLY A 336 -19.29 0.51 10.72
CA GLY A 336 -19.82 -0.77 11.17
C GLY A 336 -19.85 -1.88 10.11
N HIS A 337 -19.18 -1.68 8.97
CA HIS A 337 -19.08 -2.68 7.92
C HIS A 337 -17.73 -3.42 7.94
N LYS A 338 -17.72 -4.67 7.50
CA LYS A 338 -16.48 -5.36 7.18
C LYS A 338 -15.83 -4.68 5.99
N ALA A 339 -14.52 -4.44 6.05
CA ALA A 339 -13.77 -3.79 4.99
C ALA A 339 -12.82 -4.80 4.32
N THR A 340 -12.72 -4.76 3.01
CA THR A 340 -11.90 -5.67 2.20
C THR A 340 -11.16 -4.87 1.12
N LEU A 341 -9.92 -5.25 0.83
CA LEU A 341 -9.13 -4.71 -0.28
C LEU A 341 -9.20 -5.67 -1.47
N TYR A 342 -9.60 -5.17 -2.64
CA TYR A 342 -9.49 -5.93 -3.88
C TYR A 342 -8.17 -5.65 -4.58
N GLY A 343 -7.64 -6.66 -5.27
CA GLY A 343 -6.52 -6.47 -6.17
C GLY A 343 -6.10 -7.74 -6.91
N SER A 344 -5.52 -7.55 -8.08
CA SER A 344 -4.91 -8.67 -8.77
C SER A 344 -3.62 -9.08 -8.09
N LYS A 345 -3.27 -10.38 -8.20
CA LYS A 345 -2.02 -10.93 -7.67
C LYS A 345 -0.81 -10.07 -8.00
N TYR A 346 -0.71 -9.59 -9.26
CA TYR A 346 0.40 -8.79 -9.72
C TYR A 346 0.62 -7.54 -8.88
N TYR A 347 -0.45 -6.80 -8.60
CA TYR A 347 -0.41 -5.55 -7.84
C TYR A 347 -0.33 -5.80 -6.33
N LEU A 348 -0.98 -6.84 -5.82
CA LEU A 348 -0.90 -7.24 -4.42
C LEU A 348 0.53 -7.61 -3.99
N GLU A 349 1.29 -8.27 -4.85
CA GLU A 349 2.67 -8.67 -4.56
C GLU A 349 3.69 -7.53 -4.72
N ARG A 350 3.31 -6.41 -5.35
CA ARG A 350 4.26 -5.36 -5.74
C ARG A 350 4.02 -4.00 -5.12
N PHE A 351 2.77 -3.64 -4.93
CA PHE A 351 2.40 -2.26 -4.57
C PHE A 351 1.54 -2.18 -3.32
N TRP A 352 0.62 -3.11 -3.16
CA TRP A 352 -0.24 -3.14 -1.99
C TRP A 352 0.49 -3.65 -0.75
N GLN A 353 0.15 -3.07 0.41
CA GLN A 353 0.53 -3.53 1.74
C GLN A 353 -0.75 -3.81 2.54
N PRO A 354 -1.44 -4.93 2.30
CA PRO A 354 -2.76 -5.18 2.85
C PRO A 354 -2.74 -5.22 4.38
N THR A 355 -3.60 -4.41 5.00
CA THR A 355 -3.87 -4.41 6.44
C THR A 355 -5.27 -4.92 6.76
N ALA A 356 -6.08 -5.19 5.73
CA ALA A 356 -7.44 -5.72 5.78
C ALA A 356 -7.52 -7.05 5.00
N PRO A 357 -8.60 -7.81 5.17
CA PRO A 357 -8.88 -8.97 4.34
C PRO A 357 -8.82 -8.67 2.84
N VAL A 358 -8.31 -9.63 2.06
CA VAL A 358 -8.08 -9.47 0.62
C VAL A 358 -9.12 -10.25 -0.19
N TRP A 359 -9.63 -9.62 -1.25
CA TRP A 359 -10.27 -10.24 -2.39
C TRP A 359 -9.26 -10.27 -3.54
N LEU A 360 -8.72 -11.47 -3.78
CA LEU A 360 -7.68 -11.72 -4.78
C LEU A 360 -8.30 -11.88 -6.17
N ALA A 361 -7.80 -11.16 -7.18
CA ALA A 361 -8.05 -11.49 -8.59
C ALA A 361 -6.85 -12.24 -9.18
N GLN A 362 -7.12 -13.45 -9.63
CA GLN A 362 -6.13 -14.27 -10.33
C GLN A 362 -6.83 -15.32 -11.20
N TYR A 363 -6.84 -15.13 -12.52
CA TYR A 363 -7.59 -15.94 -13.48
C TYR A 363 -6.85 -17.20 -13.89
N TYR A 364 -6.78 -18.16 -12.98
CA TYR A 364 -6.14 -19.47 -13.14
C TYR A 364 -6.95 -20.57 -12.47
N ASP A 365 -6.67 -21.83 -12.79
CA ASP A 365 -7.33 -22.98 -12.12
C ASP A 365 -6.95 -23.10 -10.64
N THR A 366 -5.85 -22.47 -10.22
CA THR A 366 -5.33 -22.52 -8.85
C THR A 366 -4.72 -21.16 -8.48
N ALA A 367 -5.09 -20.63 -7.34
CA ALA A 367 -4.45 -19.42 -6.82
C ALA A 367 -3.00 -19.72 -6.39
N THR A 368 -2.07 -18.85 -6.78
CA THR A 368 -0.65 -18.93 -6.44
C THR A 368 -0.15 -17.73 -5.67
N TYR A 369 -1.04 -16.82 -5.27
CA TYR A 369 -0.73 -15.74 -4.36
C TYR A 369 -0.38 -16.30 -2.98
N ILE A 370 0.73 -15.83 -2.41
CA ILE A 370 1.26 -16.34 -1.14
C ILE A 370 0.74 -15.58 0.09
N GLY A 371 0.11 -14.41 -0.11
CA GLY A 371 -0.53 -13.66 0.96
C GLY A 371 -1.87 -14.28 1.37
N GLU A 372 -2.44 -13.79 2.46
CA GLU A 372 -3.74 -14.23 2.93
C GLU A 372 -4.86 -13.58 2.11
N TYR A 373 -5.91 -14.35 1.80
CA TYR A 373 -7.12 -13.87 1.15
C TYR A 373 -8.32 -14.70 1.59
N TRP A 374 -9.52 -14.14 1.52
CA TRP A 374 -10.76 -14.83 1.87
C TRP A 374 -11.73 -14.97 0.69
N LEU A 375 -11.54 -14.13 -0.33
CA LEU A 375 -12.24 -14.18 -1.62
C LEU A 375 -11.21 -14.33 -2.74
N TRP A 376 -11.55 -15.09 -3.75
CA TRP A 376 -10.75 -15.27 -4.95
C TRP A 376 -11.63 -15.20 -6.19
N GLN A 377 -11.46 -14.15 -6.99
CA GLN A 377 -12.02 -14.00 -8.33
C GLN A 377 -11.16 -14.84 -9.28
N LEU A 378 -11.70 -15.97 -9.70
CA LEU A 378 -10.92 -16.95 -10.48
C LEU A 378 -11.08 -16.80 -11.99
N THR A 379 -12.08 -16.07 -12.47
CA THR A 379 -12.34 -15.84 -13.90
C THR A 379 -13.26 -14.66 -14.10
N ASP A 380 -13.06 -13.95 -15.21
CA ASP A 380 -13.92 -12.87 -15.77
C ASP A 380 -14.88 -13.37 -16.85
N SER A 381 -14.89 -14.66 -17.12
CA SER A 381 -15.59 -15.27 -18.25
C SER A 381 -16.50 -16.43 -17.87
N GLY A 382 -17.07 -16.37 -16.65
CA GLY A 382 -18.07 -17.32 -16.19
C GLY A 382 -19.37 -17.23 -16.99
N LYS A 383 -20.11 -18.35 -17.04
CA LYS A 383 -21.48 -18.43 -17.62
C LYS A 383 -22.42 -18.92 -16.52
N VAL A 384 -23.43 -18.08 -16.24
CA VAL A 384 -24.43 -18.33 -15.21
C VAL A 384 -25.81 -18.12 -15.81
N ASP A 385 -26.72 -19.08 -15.62
CA ASP A 385 -28.10 -18.93 -16.06
C ASP A 385 -28.75 -17.74 -15.34
N GLY A 386 -29.44 -16.90 -16.09
CA GLY A 386 -30.01 -15.64 -15.60
C GLY A 386 -29.17 -14.40 -15.90
N ILE A 387 -27.95 -14.55 -16.45
CA ILE A 387 -27.08 -13.45 -16.87
C ILE A 387 -26.79 -13.57 -18.37
N SER A 388 -26.98 -12.48 -19.10
CA SER A 388 -26.66 -12.41 -20.52
C SER A 388 -25.21 -12.00 -20.74
N GLY A 389 -24.36 -12.92 -21.13
CA GLY A 389 -22.94 -12.65 -21.35
C GLY A 389 -22.02 -13.34 -20.37
N ASN A 390 -20.84 -12.75 -20.14
CA ASN A 390 -19.88 -13.22 -19.16
C ASN A 390 -20.14 -12.57 -17.80
N VAL A 391 -19.73 -13.25 -16.76
CA VAL A 391 -19.75 -12.75 -15.38
C VAL A 391 -18.54 -13.26 -14.63
N ASP A 392 -18.04 -12.46 -13.71
CA ASP A 392 -16.95 -12.82 -12.83
C ASP A 392 -17.43 -13.84 -11.80
N VAL A 393 -16.59 -14.85 -11.53
CA VAL A 393 -16.92 -15.90 -10.58
C VAL A 393 -15.91 -15.96 -9.47
N ASP A 394 -16.43 -16.05 -8.24
CA ASP A 394 -15.67 -15.95 -7.01
C ASP A 394 -15.76 -17.18 -6.17
N ILE A 395 -14.69 -17.45 -5.43
CA ILE A 395 -14.65 -18.45 -4.37
C ILE A 395 -14.47 -17.75 -3.03
N MET A 396 -15.35 -17.99 -2.08
CA MET A 396 -15.23 -17.56 -0.69
C MET A 396 -14.71 -18.70 0.16
N TYR A 397 -13.67 -18.46 0.94
CA TYR A 397 -13.08 -19.42 1.88
C TYR A 397 -13.61 -19.19 3.30
N LEU A 398 -14.42 -20.09 3.81
CA LEU A 398 -15.12 -19.98 5.11
C LEU A 398 -14.18 -20.11 6.32
N ASN A 399 -13.02 -20.75 6.14
CA ASN A 399 -12.03 -20.99 7.18
C ASN A 399 -10.88 -19.97 7.16
N SER A 400 -10.99 -18.89 6.40
CA SER A 400 -9.99 -17.83 6.41
C SER A 400 -9.91 -17.20 7.80
N ALA A 401 -8.69 -17.05 8.32
CA ALA A 401 -8.43 -16.32 9.58
C ALA A 401 -8.94 -14.87 9.51
N MET A 402 -9.08 -14.34 8.31
CA MET A 402 -9.59 -12.99 8.05
C MET A 402 -11.10 -12.83 8.29
N LEU A 403 -11.84 -13.91 8.50
CA LEU A 403 -13.28 -13.88 8.81
C LEU A 403 -13.57 -13.97 10.31
N GLN A 404 -12.56 -14.25 11.13
CA GLN A 404 -12.64 -14.35 12.59
C GLN A 404 -12.29 -13.02 13.26
#